data_0b5c7c1141ab8027f9babd8a71559125
#
_entry.id   0b5c7c1141ab8027f9babd8a71559125
#
_cell.length_a   1.000
_cell.length_b   1.000
_cell.length_c   1.000
_cell.angle_alpha   90.00
_cell.angle_beta   90.00
_cell.angle_gamma   90.00
#
_symmetry.space_group_name_H-M   'P 1'
#
loop_
_entity.id
_entity.type
_entity.pdbx_description
1 polymer ?
#
loop_
_entity_poly.entity_id
_entity_poly.type
_entity_poly.pdbx_seq_one_letter_code
_entity_poly.pdbx_strand_id
1 'polypeptide(L)'
;MKRFRSNLRHIVLVFFLLLTHQIQAQTDSAALERMDAVDISLLSCQPRQYIYSLYGHTAIRITDHSTGTDYAVNYGLFSFEKPFFVLRFVFGLTDYEMGICSYEHFKIEYEHAQCGVVQQVLDLSREDKLAILQAIDRNAQPENVVYRYNFFYDNCTTRARDIIINNVEEAVTFPSSTRAITYRQMVHQYTAQHPWARFGNDLLLGVGADRPTNARQQQFLPFNLKSDFDHTTLKGKDGAVRPLVKDKFWAVSASAAKSEPILITPIWCAISLAIIILTTCLYDAKRKRVSWALDGILWLLTGLAGLILFAMVFSQHPTVRVNFQILMLNPLALGFLYPTLKALHHKKHSRWLTIWPICLVLFFIGAFWQTYADGMCILASSLLVRAIFINYIVRKEQ
;
A
#
# COMPACT_ATOMS: atom_id res chain seq x y z
N MET A 1 62.77 -14.44 36.94
CA MET A 1 62.54 -14.47 35.49
C MET A 1 61.07 -14.70 35.06
N LYS A 2 60.28 -15.56 35.70
CA LYS A 2 58.86 -15.78 35.33
C LYS A 2 57.95 -14.53 35.46
N ARG A 3 58.07 -13.75 36.53
CA ARG A 3 57.28 -12.53 36.77
C ARG A 3 57.59 -11.38 35.79
N PHE A 4 58.81 -11.27 35.30
CA PHE A 4 59.20 -10.26 34.31
C PHE A 4 58.61 -10.54 32.90
N ARG A 5 58.56 -11.81 32.52
CA ARG A 5 57.93 -12.22 31.26
C ARG A 5 56.41 -12.07 31.26
N SER A 6 55.74 -12.21 32.41
CA SER A 6 54.31 -11.96 32.56
C SER A 6 53.97 -10.48 32.39
N ASN A 7 54.72 -9.60 33.03
CA ASN A 7 54.50 -8.15 32.94
C ASN A 7 54.75 -7.60 31.52
N LEU A 8 55.76 -8.14 30.82
CA LEU A 8 56.07 -7.74 29.45
C LEU A 8 54.92 -8.15 28.47
N ARG A 9 54.31 -9.31 28.68
CA ARG A 9 53.13 -9.75 27.85
C ARG A 9 51.94 -8.83 28.07
N HIS A 10 51.67 -8.39 29.31
CA HIS A 10 50.57 -7.46 29.57
C HIS A 10 50.82 -6.09 28.98
N ILE A 11 52.03 -5.58 29.02
CA ILE A 11 52.44 -4.30 28.43
C ILE A 11 52.27 -4.36 26.87
N VAL A 12 52.70 -5.44 26.25
CA VAL A 12 52.55 -5.65 24.81
C VAL A 12 51.09 -5.75 24.43
N LEU A 13 50.24 -6.45 25.20
CA LEU A 13 48.81 -6.57 24.97
C LEU A 13 48.09 -5.20 25.08
N VAL A 14 48.41 -4.44 26.10
CA VAL A 14 47.86 -3.06 26.29
C VAL A 14 48.30 -2.14 25.16
N PHE A 15 49.57 -2.23 24.72
CA PHE A 15 50.10 -1.45 23.61
C PHE A 15 49.39 -1.81 22.28
N PHE A 16 49.13 -3.10 22.02
CA PHE A 16 48.36 -3.56 20.85
C PHE A 16 46.90 -3.10 20.92
N LEU A 17 46.25 -3.14 22.08
CA LEU A 17 44.90 -2.62 22.29
C LEU A 17 44.82 -1.10 22.08
N LEU A 18 45.84 -0.36 22.56
CA LEU A 18 45.90 1.10 22.34
C LEU A 18 46.17 1.44 20.87
N LEU A 19 47.00 0.66 20.17
CA LEU A 19 47.24 0.83 18.74
C LEU A 19 45.97 0.52 17.91
N THR A 20 45.24 -0.55 18.24
CA THR A 20 43.97 -0.87 17.56
C THR A 20 42.93 0.22 17.81
N HIS A 21 42.84 0.77 19.03
CA HIS A 21 41.95 1.89 19.33
C HIS A 21 42.37 3.18 18.58
N GLN A 22 43.64 3.47 18.45
CA GLN A 22 44.10 4.64 17.68
C GLN A 22 43.81 4.50 16.18
N ILE A 23 44.00 3.31 15.59
CA ILE A 23 43.70 3.04 14.18
C ILE A 23 42.19 3.16 13.95
N GLN A 24 41.37 2.61 14.84
CA GLN A 24 39.92 2.71 14.76
C GLN A 24 39.46 4.17 14.85
N ALA A 25 39.92 4.93 15.83
CA ALA A 25 39.55 6.35 16.00
C ALA A 25 39.99 7.22 14.81
N GLN A 26 41.14 6.94 14.21
CA GLN A 26 41.62 7.65 13.01
C GLN A 26 40.80 7.31 11.78
N THR A 27 40.35 6.05 11.65
CA THR A 27 39.46 5.62 10.57
C THR A 27 38.07 6.25 10.69
N ASP A 28 37.54 6.31 11.91
CA ASP A 28 36.24 6.93 12.21
C ASP A 28 36.28 8.45 11.94
N SER A 29 37.37 9.16 12.31
CA SER A 29 37.56 10.60 12.02
C SER A 29 37.59 10.89 10.52
N ALA A 30 38.35 10.10 9.76
CA ALA A 30 38.40 10.24 8.28
C ALA A 30 37.08 9.96 7.60
N ALA A 31 36.31 8.97 8.09
CA ALA A 31 34.97 8.68 7.62
C ALA A 31 34.00 9.84 7.88
N LEU A 32 34.07 10.46 9.06
CA LEU A 32 33.26 11.63 9.39
C LEU A 32 33.62 12.86 8.54
N GLU A 33 34.91 13.14 8.36
CA GLU A 33 35.36 14.26 7.49
C GLU A 33 34.88 14.13 6.07
N ARG A 34 34.84 12.90 5.53
CA ARG A 34 34.30 12.62 4.21
C ARG A 34 32.84 13.01 4.07
N MET A 35 32.06 13.00 5.15
CA MET A 35 30.62 13.35 5.14
C MET A 35 30.35 14.82 4.76
N ASP A 36 31.36 15.71 4.81
CA ASP A 36 31.21 17.08 4.30
C ASP A 36 30.97 17.12 2.79
N ALA A 37 31.51 16.16 2.05
CA ALA A 37 31.32 16.06 0.62
C ALA A 37 30.11 15.21 0.22
N VAL A 38 29.33 14.69 1.18
CA VAL A 38 28.16 13.86 0.92
C VAL A 38 26.87 14.65 1.11
N ASP A 39 25.98 14.61 0.13
CA ASP A 39 24.61 15.05 0.26
C ASP A 39 23.65 13.86 0.27
N ILE A 40 22.69 13.89 1.17
CA ILE A 40 21.56 12.93 1.24
C ILE A 40 20.28 13.68 0.92
N SER A 41 19.49 13.16 0.00
CA SER A 41 18.25 13.78 -0.45
C SER A 41 17.09 12.80 -0.47
N LEU A 42 15.90 13.28 -0.13
CA LEU A 42 14.65 12.55 -0.39
C LEU A 42 14.18 12.87 -1.82
N LEU A 43 13.90 11.83 -2.59
CA LEU A 43 13.29 11.93 -3.92
C LEU A 43 11.82 11.55 -3.83
N SER A 44 10.93 12.46 -4.21
CA SER A 44 9.48 12.24 -4.27
C SER A 44 9.02 12.28 -5.72
N CYS A 45 8.59 11.11 -6.21
CA CYS A 45 8.23 10.91 -7.61
C CYS A 45 6.73 10.97 -7.80
N GLN A 46 6.29 11.66 -8.85
CA GLN A 46 4.87 11.75 -9.21
C GLN A 46 4.27 10.39 -9.56
N PRO A 47 2.94 10.24 -9.44
CA PRO A 47 2.20 9.09 -9.93
C PRO A 47 2.46 8.80 -11.41
N ARG A 48 2.51 7.50 -11.77
CA ARG A 48 2.52 7.02 -13.16
C ARG A 48 1.16 6.37 -13.48
N GLN A 49 0.95 5.98 -14.74
CA GLN A 49 -0.35 5.45 -15.20
C GLN A 49 -0.63 3.99 -14.80
N TYR A 50 0.38 3.22 -14.41
CA TYR A 50 0.18 1.81 -14.03
C TYR A 50 -0.38 1.71 -12.61
N ILE A 51 -1.27 0.72 -12.38
CA ILE A 51 -1.97 0.53 -11.10
C ILE A 51 -1.02 0.52 -9.89
N TYR A 52 0.13 -0.15 -10.00
CA TYR A 52 1.13 -0.23 -8.93
C TYR A 52 1.92 1.06 -8.70
N SER A 53 1.86 2.02 -9.62
CA SER A 53 2.59 3.30 -9.56
C SER A 53 1.69 4.52 -9.46
N LEU A 54 0.36 4.32 -9.31
CA LEU A 54 -0.62 5.42 -9.17
C LEU A 54 -0.40 6.31 -7.95
N TYR A 55 0.35 5.82 -6.96
CA TYR A 55 0.56 6.54 -5.70
C TYR A 55 1.89 7.30 -5.64
N GLY A 56 2.66 7.25 -6.73
CA GLY A 56 4.01 7.79 -6.78
C GLY A 56 5.04 6.83 -6.16
N HIS A 57 6.26 7.35 -5.96
CA HIS A 57 7.37 6.58 -5.39
C HIS A 57 8.26 7.49 -4.55
N THR A 58 9.00 6.89 -3.60
CA THR A 58 10.01 7.57 -2.79
C THR A 58 11.33 6.82 -2.88
N ALA A 59 12.42 7.56 -3.11
CA ALA A 59 13.78 7.03 -3.08
C ALA A 59 14.69 7.96 -2.24
N ILE A 60 15.85 7.47 -1.86
CA ILE A 60 16.91 8.27 -1.21
C ILE A 60 18.03 8.42 -2.23
N ARG A 61 18.47 9.68 -2.50
CA ARG A 61 19.66 9.93 -3.32
C ARG A 61 20.85 10.20 -2.42
N ILE A 62 21.97 9.59 -2.77
CA ILE A 62 23.27 9.81 -2.14
C ILE A 62 24.22 10.36 -3.19
N THR A 63 24.75 11.55 -2.94
CA THR A 63 25.75 12.20 -3.82
C THR A 63 27.02 12.43 -3.03
N ASP A 64 28.12 11.81 -3.43
CA ASP A 64 29.47 12.05 -2.89
C ASP A 64 30.28 12.89 -3.87
N HIS A 65 30.41 14.17 -3.60
CA HIS A 65 31.10 15.13 -4.46
C HIS A 65 32.63 14.91 -4.50
N SER A 66 33.19 14.18 -3.52
CA SER A 66 34.64 13.89 -3.48
C SER A 66 35.04 12.77 -4.45
N THR A 67 34.14 11.82 -4.67
CA THR A 67 34.37 10.65 -5.56
C THR A 67 33.62 10.73 -6.87
N GLY A 68 32.63 11.64 -6.98
CA GLY A 68 31.69 11.71 -8.08
C GLY A 68 30.63 10.57 -8.07
N THR A 69 30.52 9.84 -6.94
CA THR A 69 29.53 8.78 -6.77
C THR A 69 28.15 9.38 -6.58
N ASP A 70 27.17 8.92 -7.38
CA ASP A 70 25.80 9.43 -7.35
C ASP A 70 24.82 8.29 -7.64
N TYR A 71 23.98 7.94 -6.65
CA TYR A 71 23.07 6.81 -6.76
C TYR A 71 21.76 7.03 -6.03
N ALA A 72 20.73 6.31 -6.47
CA ALA A 72 19.41 6.25 -5.85
C ALA A 72 19.18 4.90 -5.17
N VAL A 73 18.73 4.95 -3.93
CA VAL A 73 18.32 3.80 -3.12
C VAL A 73 16.81 3.69 -3.20
N ASN A 74 16.33 2.57 -3.73
CA ASN A 74 14.91 2.29 -3.94
C ASN A 74 14.46 1.16 -3.03
N TYR A 75 13.29 1.32 -2.41
CA TYR A 75 12.57 0.26 -1.71
C TYR A 75 11.33 -0.10 -2.51
N GLY A 76 10.85 -1.33 -2.39
CA GLY A 76 9.61 -1.75 -3.04
C GLY A 76 9.82 -2.33 -4.45
N LEU A 77 11.01 -2.81 -4.77
CA LEU A 77 11.24 -3.55 -6.01
C LEU A 77 10.60 -4.94 -5.91
N PHE A 78 9.89 -5.35 -6.96
CA PHE A 78 9.22 -6.64 -7.01
C PHE A 78 9.19 -7.20 -8.43
N SER A 79 8.95 -8.51 -8.55
CA SER A 79 8.76 -9.18 -9.84
C SER A 79 7.45 -9.95 -9.85
N PHE A 80 6.67 -9.78 -10.92
CA PHE A 80 5.48 -10.59 -11.20
C PHE A 80 5.82 -12.05 -11.58
N GLU A 81 7.06 -12.34 -11.92
CA GLU A 81 7.52 -13.67 -12.33
C GLU A 81 7.67 -14.63 -11.15
N LYS A 82 7.66 -14.12 -9.90
CA LYS A 82 7.70 -14.99 -8.70
C LYS A 82 6.48 -15.92 -8.67
N PRO A 83 6.66 -17.22 -8.41
CA PRO A 83 5.56 -18.18 -8.39
C PRO A 83 4.43 -17.76 -7.46
N PHE A 84 3.18 -17.93 -7.91
CA PHE A 84 1.97 -17.63 -7.14
C PHE A 84 1.87 -16.17 -6.66
N PHE A 85 2.43 -15.20 -7.40
CA PHE A 85 2.46 -13.79 -7.02
C PHE A 85 1.07 -13.28 -6.57
N VAL A 86 0.02 -13.51 -7.37
CA VAL A 86 -1.34 -13.05 -7.05
C VAL A 86 -1.85 -13.67 -5.76
N LEU A 87 -1.63 -14.97 -5.55
CA LEU A 87 -2.06 -15.65 -4.32
C LEU A 87 -1.30 -15.12 -3.10
N ARG A 88 0.02 -14.94 -3.22
CA ARG A 88 0.85 -14.32 -2.17
C ARG A 88 0.40 -12.91 -1.85
N PHE A 89 0.03 -12.12 -2.87
CA PHE A 89 -0.50 -10.77 -2.70
C PHE A 89 -1.80 -10.78 -1.90
N VAL A 90 -2.78 -11.65 -2.24
CA VAL A 90 -4.06 -11.80 -1.52
C VAL A 90 -3.83 -12.08 -0.03
N PHE A 91 -2.88 -12.97 0.30
CA PHE A 91 -2.56 -13.29 1.69
C PHE A 91 -1.60 -12.29 2.37
N GLY A 92 -1.13 -11.25 1.67
CA GLY A 92 -0.15 -10.30 2.21
C GLY A 92 1.24 -10.93 2.42
N LEU A 93 1.59 -11.91 1.60
CA LEU A 93 2.85 -12.66 1.66
C LEU A 93 3.82 -12.25 0.55
N THR A 94 3.65 -11.08 -0.05
CA THR A 94 4.57 -10.57 -1.07
C THR A 94 5.84 -10.01 -0.43
N ASP A 95 6.97 -10.53 -0.87
CA ASP A 95 8.29 -10.04 -0.50
C ASP A 95 8.81 -9.12 -1.60
N TYR A 96 9.22 -7.93 -1.19
CA TYR A 96 9.82 -6.89 -2.03
C TYR A 96 11.27 -6.70 -1.63
N GLU A 97 12.02 -6.00 -2.45
CA GLU A 97 13.46 -5.85 -2.28
C GLU A 97 13.86 -4.37 -2.28
N MET A 98 14.97 -4.10 -1.59
CA MET A 98 15.73 -2.87 -1.75
C MET A 98 16.64 -3.02 -2.98
N GLY A 99 16.83 -1.94 -3.72
CA GLY A 99 17.79 -1.90 -4.82
C GLY A 99 18.48 -0.55 -4.94
N ILE A 100 19.67 -0.56 -5.52
CA ILE A 100 20.49 0.62 -5.76
C ILE A 100 20.76 0.72 -7.25
N CYS A 101 20.59 1.91 -7.82
CA CYS A 101 20.94 2.20 -9.22
C CYS A 101 21.67 3.55 -9.31
N SER A 102 22.41 3.79 -10.40
CA SER A 102 22.96 5.12 -10.65
C SER A 102 21.84 6.16 -10.72
N TYR A 103 22.09 7.35 -10.21
CA TYR A 103 21.08 8.43 -10.24
C TYR A 103 20.76 8.84 -11.69
N GLU A 104 21.72 8.78 -12.59
CA GLU A 104 21.50 9.04 -14.00
C GLU A 104 20.45 8.06 -14.60
N HIS A 105 20.60 6.77 -14.33
CA HIS A 105 19.63 5.77 -14.78
C HIS A 105 18.24 6.03 -14.18
N PHE A 106 18.17 6.31 -12.88
CA PHE A 106 16.92 6.68 -12.19
C PHE A 106 16.28 7.89 -12.86
N LYS A 107 17.03 8.96 -13.12
CA LYS A 107 16.55 10.20 -13.74
C LYS A 107 15.99 9.95 -15.14
N ILE A 108 16.75 9.24 -16.00
CA ILE A 108 16.33 8.89 -17.36
C ILE A 108 15.01 8.10 -17.35
N GLU A 109 14.82 7.17 -16.42
CA GLU A 109 13.58 6.40 -16.30
C GLU A 109 12.37 7.31 -16.04
N TYR A 110 12.51 8.34 -15.17
CA TYR A 110 11.43 9.29 -14.88
C TYR A 110 11.22 10.30 -16.00
N GLU A 111 12.27 10.73 -16.70
CA GLU A 111 12.18 11.58 -17.89
C GLU A 111 11.43 10.86 -19.03
N HIS A 112 11.76 9.60 -19.32
CA HIS A 112 11.05 8.79 -20.31
C HIS A 112 9.59 8.54 -19.92
N ALA A 113 9.31 8.35 -18.65
CA ALA A 113 7.95 8.21 -18.14
C ALA A 113 7.17 9.53 -18.10
N GLN A 114 7.79 10.66 -18.40
CA GLN A 114 7.24 12.02 -18.29
C GLN A 114 6.68 12.31 -16.89
N CYS A 115 7.31 11.79 -15.84
CA CYS A 115 6.92 11.93 -14.46
C CYS A 115 7.91 12.78 -13.68
N GLY A 116 7.41 13.82 -13.03
CA GLY A 116 8.23 14.72 -12.24
C GLY A 116 8.81 14.08 -10.99
N VAL A 117 10.02 14.50 -10.62
CA VAL A 117 10.70 14.11 -9.38
C VAL A 117 11.10 15.37 -8.63
N VAL A 118 10.58 15.55 -7.41
CA VAL A 118 11.03 16.59 -6.48
C VAL A 118 12.17 16.02 -5.64
N GLN A 119 13.27 16.75 -5.58
CA GLN A 119 14.38 16.48 -4.69
C GLN A 119 14.36 17.44 -3.52
N GLN A 120 14.47 16.92 -2.30
CA GLN A 120 14.66 17.66 -1.05
C GLN A 120 16.03 17.28 -0.49
N VAL A 121 16.98 18.21 -0.54
CA VAL A 121 18.32 18.03 0.04
C VAL A 121 18.23 18.25 1.54
N LEU A 122 18.69 17.28 2.32
CA LEU A 122 18.53 17.27 3.77
C LEU A 122 19.70 17.99 4.46
N ASP A 123 19.37 18.74 5.52
CA ASP A 123 20.35 19.41 6.37
C ASP A 123 20.73 18.48 7.55
N LEU A 124 21.72 17.65 7.34
CA LEU A 124 22.14 16.58 8.25
C LEU A 124 23.57 16.83 8.76
N SER A 125 23.82 16.46 10.01
CA SER A 125 25.18 16.44 10.57
C SER A 125 26.04 15.37 9.89
N ARG A 126 27.36 15.41 10.10
CA ARG A 126 28.28 14.36 9.62
C ARG A 126 27.92 13.00 10.21
N GLU A 127 27.61 12.98 11.50
CA GLU A 127 27.21 11.81 12.27
C GLU A 127 25.92 11.19 11.71
N ASP A 128 24.91 12.01 11.45
CA ASP A 128 23.63 11.56 10.88
C ASP A 128 23.82 10.97 9.48
N LYS A 129 24.61 11.64 8.62
CA LYS A 129 24.91 11.13 7.27
C LYS A 129 25.60 9.77 7.33
N LEU A 130 26.61 9.63 8.20
CA LEU A 130 27.32 8.36 8.37
C LEU A 130 26.38 7.26 8.89
N ALA A 131 25.55 7.57 9.88
CA ALA A 131 24.57 6.63 10.44
C ALA A 131 23.54 6.17 9.38
N ILE A 132 23.05 7.08 8.54
CA ILE A 132 22.12 6.77 7.43
C ILE A 132 22.80 5.86 6.40
N LEU A 133 24.06 6.17 5.99
CA LEU A 133 24.80 5.32 5.05
C LEU A 133 25.02 3.91 5.62
N GLN A 134 25.39 3.79 6.87
CA GLN A 134 25.54 2.49 7.56
C GLN A 134 24.20 1.73 7.65
N ALA A 135 23.09 2.44 7.85
CA ALA A 135 21.77 1.82 7.86
C ALA A 135 21.36 1.31 6.47
N ILE A 136 21.69 2.06 5.41
CA ILE A 136 21.49 1.63 4.01
C ILE A 136 22.35 0.40 3.72
N ASP A 137 23.63 0.40 4.10
CA ASP A 137 24.52 -0.74 3.91
C ASP A 137 24.01 -2.00 4.63
N ARG A 138 23.52 -1.86 5.86
CA ARG A 138 22.89 -2.98 6.59
C ARG A 138 21.66 -3.51 5.87
N ASN A 139 20.82 -2.64 5.28
CA ASN A 139 19.65 -3.07 4.50
C ASN A 139 20.03 -3.73 3.17
N ALA A 140 21.18 -3.38 2.60
CA ALA A 140 21.67 -3.96 1.35
C ALA A 140 22.26 -5.38 1.53
N GLN A 141 22.49 -5.83 2.78
CA GLN A 141 23.01 -7.18 3.02
C GLN A 141 22.00 -8.25 2.57
N PRO A 142 22.47 -9.41 2.06
CA PRO A 142 21.59 -10.46 1.54
C PRO A 142 20.47 -10.90 2.49
N GLU A 143 20.75 -10.91 3.80
CA GLU A 143 19.78 -11.26 4.85
C GLU A 143 18.72 -10.19 5.11
N ASN A 144 18.94 -8.92 4.71
CA ASN A 144 18.08 -7.77 5.01
C ASN A 144 17.44 -7.15 3.77
N VAL A 145 17.97 -7.44 2.57
CA VAL A 145 17.55 -6.79 1.31
C VAL A 145 16.10 -7.10 0.94
N VAL A 146 15.61 -8.27 1.35
CA VAL A 146 14.22 -8.72 1.13
C VAL A 146 13.38 -8.44 2.36
N TYR A 147 12.19 -7.88 2.16
CA TYR A 147 11.28 -7.58 3.25
C TYR A 147 9.81 -7.82 2.87
N ARG A 148 8.96 -8.02 3.89
CA ARG A 148 7.53 -8.17 3.73
C ARG A 148 6.87 -6.82 3.49
N TYR A 149 6.43 -6.60 2.25
CA TYR A 149 5.81 -5.34 1.85
C TYR A 149 4.39 -5.19 2.41
N ASN A 150 4.07 -4.00 2.89
CA ASN A 150 2.72 -3.62 3.25
C ASN A 150 2.43 -2.20 2.76
N PHE A 151 1.44 -2.06 1.88
CA PHE A 151 1.16 -0.80 1.20
C PHE A 151 0.97 0.41 2.15
N PHE A 152 0.31 0.23 3.28
CA PHE A 152 0.06 1.31 4.23
C PHE A 152 1.11 1.43 5.34
N TYR A 153 1.82 0.35 5.67
CA TYR A 153 2.63 0.27 6.89
C TYR A 153 4.12 0.05 6.66
N ASP A 154 4.50 -0.59 5.56
CA ASP A 154 5.91 -0.87 5.23
C ASP A 154 6.12 -0.86 3.72
N ASN A 155 6.18 0.35 3.14
CA ASN A 155 6.34 0.60 1.71
C ASN A 155 7.61 1.43 1.42
N CYS A 156 7.83 1.80 0.15
CA CYS A 156 8.99 2.59 -0.26
C CYS A 156 9.11 3.91 0.51
N THR A 157 7.98 4.57 0.78
CA THR A 157 7.96 5.88 1.45
C THR A 157 8.24 5.76 2.95
N THR A 158 7.57 4.80 3.63
CA THR A 158 7.78 4.60 5.07
C THR A 158 9.18 4.11 5.37
N ARG A 159 9.77 3.26 4.51
CA ARG A 159 11.16 2.82 4.66
C ARG A 159 12.15 3.94 4.46
N ALA A 160 12.01 4.74 3.39
CA ALA A 160 12.87 5.91 3.17
C ALA A 160 12.80 6.90 4.35
N ARG A 161 11.57 7.19 4.84
CA ARG A 161 11.37 8.02 6.05
C ARG A 161 12.11 7.45 7.25
N ASP A 162 11.89 6.17 7.53
CA ASP A 162 12.40 5.55 8.77
C ASP A 162 13.91 5.38 8.73
N ILE A 163 14.53 5.13 7.58
CA ILE A 163 15.98 5.14 7.39
C ILE A 163 16.55 6.53 7.70
N ILE A 164 15.91 7.59 7.23
CA ILE A 164 16.39 8.95 7.49
C ILE A 164 16.16 9.32 8.96
N ILE A 165 14.93 9.27 9.42
CA ILE A 165 14.53 9.85 10.71
C ILE A 165 15.06 9.05 11.92
N ASN A 166 15.18 7.72 11.82
CA ASN A 166 15.69 6.90 12.92
C ASN A 166 17.22 6.97 13.09
N ASN A 167 17.92 7.61 12.16
CA ASN A 167 19.37 7.80 12.19
C ASN A 167 19.78 9.27 12.31
N VAL A 168 18.88 10.15 12.74
CA VAL A 168 19.13 11.55 13.10
C VAL A 168 19.17 11.64 14.62
N GLU A 169 20.27 12.19 15.17
CA GLU A 169 20.45 12.36 16.64
C GLU A 169 19.59 13.48 17.21
N GLU A 170 19.37 14.53 16.43
CA GLU A 170 18.61 15.70 16.86
C GLU A 170 17.11 15.35 17.02
N ALA A 171 16.44 16.07 17.91
CA ALA A 171 15.00 15.86 18.12
C ALA A 171 14.21 16.33 16.89
N VAL A 172 13.61 15.38 16.18
CA VAL A 172 12.81 15.62 14.98
C VAL A 172 11.40 16.02 15.38
N THR A 173 10.93 17.16 14.88
CA THR A 173 9.57 17.65 15.07
C THR A 173 8.86 17.75 13.72
N PHE A 174 7.87 16.87 13.51
CA PHE A 174 6.99 16.93 12.35
C PHE A 174 5.89 17.97 12.54
N PRO A 175 5.34 18.52 11.45
CA PRO A 175 4.18 19.39 11.53
C PRO A 175 2.98 18.63 12.11
N SER A 176 2.15 19.30 12.91
CA SER A 176 0.90 18.73 13.41
C SER A 176 -0.10 18.58 12.27
N SER A 177 -0.54 17.36 11.98
CA SER A 177 -1.65 17.14 11.06
C SER A 177 -2.98 17.24 11.81
N THR A 178 -3.83 18.16 11.38
CA THR A 178 -5.20 18.33 11.90
C THR A 178 -6.24 17.58 11.06
N ARG A 179 -5.83 16.88 10.00
CA ARG A 179 -6.77 16.25 9.06
C ARG A 179 -7.19 14.88 9.54
N ALA A 180 -8.46 14.75 9.93
CA ALA A 180 -9.09 13.44 10.14
C ALA A 180 -9.39 12.78 8.78
N ILE A 181 -8.38 12.28 8.08
CA ILE A 181 -8.50 11.60 6.80
C ILE A 181 -8.26 10.08 6.98
N THR A 182 -9.00 9.24 6.24
CA THR A 182 -8.85 7.79 6.27
C THR A 182 -7.88 7.30 5.18
N TYR A 183 -7.38 6.06 5.31
CA TYR A 183 -6.59 5.44 4.24
C TYR A 183 -7.34 5.39 2.91
N ARG A 184 -8.65 5.03 2.93
CA ARG A 184 -9.47 4.96 1.73
C ARG A 184 -9.60 6.33 1.06
N GLN A 185 -9.85 7.40 1.83
CA GLN A 185 -9.93 8.75 1.28
C GLN A 185 -8.62 9.19 0.63
N MET A 186 -7.47 8.83 1.22
CA MET A 186 -6.16 9.10 0.61
C MET A 186 -5.96 8.31 -0.69
N VAL A 187 -6.35 7.04 -0.73
CA VAL A 187 -6.35 6.22 -1.95
C VAL A 187 -7.24 6.85 -3.03
N HIS A 188 -8.43 7.37 -2.67
CA HIS A 188 -9.34 8.02 -3.59
C HIS A 188 -8.77 9.28 -4.24
N GLN A 189 -7.92 10.05 -3.55
CA GLN A 189 -7.26 11.23 -4.13
C GLN A 189 -6.41 10.86 -5.35
N TYR A 190 -5.74 9.71 -5.31
CA TYR A 190 -4.86 9.23 -6.38
C TYR A 190 -5.59 8.43 -7.46
N THR A 191 -6.76 7.90 -7.15
CA THR A 191 -7.55 7.07 -8.07
C THR A 191 -8.77 7.80 -8.66
N ALA A 192 -8.88 9.12 -8.44
CA ALA A 192 -10.02 9.92 -8.90
C ALA A 192 -10.27 9.81 -10.42
N GLN A 193 -9.21 9.71 -11.22
CA GLN A 193 -9.27 9.56 -12.67
C GLN A 193 -9.14 8.09 -13.15
N HIS A 194 -9.09 7.12 -12.21
CA HIS A 194 -8.90 5.71 -12.48
C HIS A 194 -10.03 4.87 -11.84
N PRO A 195 -11.28 4.96 -12.37
CA PRO A 195 -12.45 4.39 -11.70
C PRO A 195 -12.36 2.88 -11.49
N TRP A 196 -11.71 2.12 -12.38
CA TRP A 196 -11.51 0.69 -12.22
C TRP A 196 -10.47 0.35 -11.16
N ALA A 197 -9.38 1.13 -11.06
CA ALA A 197 -8.40 0.97 -9.98
C ALA A 197 -9.02 1.33 -8.63
N ARG A 198 -9.82 2.41 -8.56
CA ARG A 198 -10.59 2.79 -7.38
C ARG A 198 -11.53 1.67 -6.96
N PHE A 199 -12.33 1.15 -7.90
CA PHE A 199 -13.24 0.04 -7.65
C PHE A 199 -12.53 -1.19 -7.09
N GLY A 200 -11.41 -1.61 -7.72
CA GLY A 200 -10.61 -2.74 -7.25
C GLY A 200 -10.07 -2.55 -5.84
N ASN A 201 -9.50 -1.36 -5.54
CA ASN A 201 -9.03 -1.03 -4.20
C ASN A 201 -10.18 -1.07 -3.19
N ASP A 202 -11.30 -0.42 -3.49
CA ASP A 202 -12.45 -0.36 -2.60
C ASP A 202 -13.09 -1.72 -2.35
N LEU A 203 -13.07 -2.60 -3.37
CA LEU A 203 -13.55 -3.96 -3.23
C LEU A 203 -12.73 -4.78 -2.24
N LEU A 204 -11.40 -4.57 -2.23
CA LEU A 204 -10.47 -5.32 -1.36
C LEU A 204 -10.31 -4.68 0.03
N LEU A 205 -10.43 -3.37 0.15
CA LEU A 205 -10.28 -2.65 1.42
C LEU A 205 -11.51 -2.87 2.31
N GLY A 206 -11.26 -3.25 3.55
CA GLY A 206 -12.28 -3.41 4.60
C GLY A 206 -12.41 -2.19 5.50
N VAL A 207 -13.12 -2.36 6.62
CA VAL A 207 -13.40 -1.33 7.65
C VAL A 207 -12.13 -0.66 8.18
N GLY A 208 -11.00 -1.40 8.24
CA GLY A 208 -9.74 -0.83 8.71
C GLY A 208 -9.24 0.36 7.88
N ALA A 209 -9.62 0.43 6.59
CA ALA A 209 -9.25 1.53 5.72
C ALA A 209 -10.13 2.78 5.90
N ASP A 210 -11.29 2.66 6.56
CA ASP A 210 -12.22 3.75 6.82
C ASP A 210 -12.01 4.40 8.21
N ARG A 211 -11.01 3.95 8.98
CA ARG A 211 -10.64 4.56 10.26
C ARG A 211 -9.80 5.82 10.04
N PRO A 212 -10.00 6.87 10.85
CA PRO A 212 -9.13 8.05 10.83
C PRO A 212 -7.67 7.68 11.07
N THR A 213 -6.77 8.33 10.33
CA THR A 213 -5.32 8.13 10.44
C THR A 213 -4.66 9.29 11.20
N ASN A 214 -3.54 9.00 11.87
CA ASN A 214 -2.68 10.05 12.44
C ASN A 214 -1.66 10.55 11.39
N ALA A 215 -0.93 11.64 11.72
CA ALA A 215 0.05 12.25 10.83
C ALA A 215 1.09 11.25 10.31
N ARG A 216 1.68 10.42 11.18
CA ARG A 216 2.69 9.42 10.78
C ARG A 216 2.13 8.37 9.83
N GLN A 217 0.89 7.97 10.02
CA GLN A 217 0.21 7.02 9.12
C GLN A 217 -0.06 7.61 7.74
N GLN A 218 -0.30 8.92 7.63
CA GLN A 218 -0.51 9.61 6.35
C GLN A 218 0.76 9.69 5.50
N GLN A 219 1.93 9.57 6.10
CA GLN A 219 3.23 9.59 5.45
C GLN A 219 3.56 8.32 4.62
N PHE A 220 2.64 7.38 4.45
CA PHE A 220 2.84 6.28 3.51
C PHE A 220 2.80 6.73 2.04
N LEU A 221 2.24 7.91 1.79
CA LEU A 221 2.19 8.52 0.46
C LEU A 221 3.40 9.45 0.24
N PRO A 222 4.08 9.35 -0.92
CA PRO A 222 5.29 10.13 -1.20
C PRO A 222 5.12 11.64 -1.02
N PHE A 223 4.03 12.20 -1.53
CA PHE A 223 3.80 13.65 -1.46
C PHE A 223 3.31 14.13 -0.08
N ASN A 224 2.73 13.25 0.73
CA ASN A 224 2.45 13.57 2.14
C ASN A 224 3.76 13.65 2.93
N LEU A 225 4.63 12.65 2.78
CA LEU A 225 5.95 12.67 3.41
C LEU A 225 6.78 13.88 2.95
N LYS A 226 6.80 14.14 1.64
CA LYS A 226 7.46 15.32 1.05
C LYS A 226 6.95 16.61 1.69
N SER A 227 5.63 16.77 1.81
CA SER A 227 5.02 17.95 2.43
C SER A 227 5.39 18.10 3.90
N ASP A 228 5.40 16.97 4.64
CA ASP A 228 5.80 17.00 6.06
C ASP A 228 7.29 17.34 6.21
N PHE A 229 8.18 16.81 5.36
CA PHE A 229 9.61 17.12 5.39
C PHE A 229 9.89 18.61 5.11
N ASP A 230 9.10 19.25 4.23
CA ASP A 230 9.20 20.69 3.97
C ASP A 230 9.03 21.56 5.24
N HIS A 231 8.31 21.03 6.25
CA HIS A 231 7.97 21.74 7.48
C HIS A 231 8.55 21.07 8.74
N THR A 232 9.32 20.00 8.58
CA THR A 232 9.98 19.29 9.68
C THR A 232 11.18 20.10 10.17
N THR A 233 11.33 20.18 11.47
CA THR A 233 12.45 20.85 12.11
C THR A 233 13.28 19.89 12.96
N LEU A 234 14.56 20.17 13.06
CA LEU A 234 15.53 19.50 13.89
C LEU A 234 15.91 20.43 15.04
N LYS A 235 15.96 19.91 16.27
CA LYS A 235 16.37 20.66 17.45
C LYS A 235 17.65 20.06 18.02
N GLY A 236 18.74 20.82 17.95
CA GLY A 236 20.04 20.46 18.47
C GLY A 236 20.10 20.43 20.00
N LYS A 237 21.16 19.83 20.53
CA LYS A 237 21.45 19.77 21.98
C LYS A 237 21.63 21.14 22.61
N ASP A 238 22.05 22.13 21.83
CA ASP A 238 22.17 23.55 22.19
C ASP A 238 20.83 24.30 22.23
N GLY A 239 19.75 23.63 21.82
CA GLY A 239 18.41 24.19 21.69
C GLY A 239 18.15 24.93 20.39
N ALA A 240 19.10 25.04 19.46
CA ALA A 240 18.93 25.63 18.16
C ALA A 240 17.94 24.79 17.32
N VAL A 241 17.04 25.47 16.60
CA VAL A 241 16.05 24.83 15.74
C VAL A 241 16.34 25.21 14.29
N ARG A 242 16.45 24.20 13.43
CA ARG A 242 16.69 24.39 11.99
C ARG A 242 15.76 23.50 11.14
N PRO A 243 15.50 23.83 9.87
CA PRO A 243 14.71 22.98 8.99
C PRO A 243 15.47 21.69 8.65
N LEU A 244 14.73 20.58 8.46
CA LEU A 244 15.30 19.32 7.96
C LEU A 244 15.73 19.44 6.49
N VAL A 245 15.03 20.23 5.68
CA VAL A 245 15.29 20.41 4.25
C VAL A 245 16.02 21.71 4.03
N LYS A 246 17.26 21.67 3.53
CA LYS A 246 18.07 22.85 3.23
C LYS A 246 17.82 23.41 1.82
N ASP A 247 17.44 22.56 0.87
CA ASP A 247 17.16 22.95 -0.52
C ASP A 247 16.12 22.03 -1.15
N LYS A 248 15.34 22.56 -2.11
CA LYS A 248 14.26 21.83 -2.79
C LYS A 248 14.07 22.31 -4.22
N PHE A 249 14.08 21.37 -5.17
CA PHE A 249 13.86 21.67 -6.58
C PHE A 249 13.27 20.46 -7.35
N TRP A 250 12.80 20.72 -8.56
CA TRP A 250 12.43 19.67 -9.50
C TRP A 250 13.67 19.09 -10.17
N ALA A 251 14.05 17.87 -9.82
CA ALA A 251 15.15 17.15 -10.46
C ALA A 251 14.75 16.60 -11.83
N VAL A 252 13.47 16.26 -11.98
CA VAL A 252 12.80 16.00 -13.27
C VAL A 252 11.53 16.85 -13.29
N SER A 253 11.34 17.66 -14.33
CA SER A 253 10.19 18.55 -14.44
C SER A 253 8.89 17.78 -14.50
N ALA A 254 7.87 18.30 -13.81
CA ALA A 254 6.53 17.74 -13.89
C ALA A 254 5.98 17.85 -15.31
N SER A 255 5.43 16.77 -15.85
CA SER A 255 4.62 16.80 -17.06
C SER A 255 3.15 16.61 -16.69
N ALA A 256 2.26 17.34 -17.35
CA ALA A 256 0.83 17.13 -17.19
C ALA A 256 0.44 15.78 -17.82
N ALA A 257 0.19 14.79 -16.99
CA ALA A 257 -0.33 13.51 -17.46
C ALA A 257 -1.69 13.75 -18.14
N LYS A 258 -1.79 13.45 -19.44
CA LYS A 258 -3.07 13.42 -20.14
C LYS A 258 -3.78 12.12 -19.78
N SER A 259 -4.87 12.21 -19.03
CA SER A 259 -5.76 11.07 -18.82
C SER A 259 -6.89 11.13 -19.86
N GLU A 260 -7.07 10.03 -20.59
CA GLU A 260 -8.25 9.90 -21.44
C GLU A 260 -9.49 9.52 -20.61
N PRO A 261 -10.68 10.06 -20.92
CA PRO A 261 -11.88 9.77 -20.18
C PRO A 261 -12.29 8.27 -20.37
N ILE A 262 -12.48 7.57 -19.27
CA ILE A 262 -12.96 6.18 -19.30
C ILE A 262 -14.50 6.22 -19.42
N LEU A 263 -15.02 5.82 -20.57
CA LEU A 263 -16.47 5.84 -20.88
C LEU A 263 -17.24 4.77 -20.06
N ILE A 264 -16.69 3.57 -19.92
CA ILE A 264 -17.31 2.48 -19.18
C ILE A 264 -16.73 2.41 -17.78
N THR A 265 -17.48 2.87 -16.80
CA THR A 265 -17.07 2.85 -15.38
C THR A 265 -17.77 1.73 -14.60
N PRO A 266 -17.25 1.31 -13.44
CA PRO A 266 -17.88 0.30 -12.60
C PRO A 266 -19.33 0.60 -12.24
N ILE A 267 -19.66 1.88 -12.01
CA ILE A 267 -21.04 2.29 -11.69
C ILE A 267 -21.99 2.06 -12.86
N TRP A 268 -21.56 2.32 -14.12
CA TRP A 268 -22.39 2.04 -15.30
C TRP A 268 -22.58 0.54 -15.50
N CYS A 269 -21.56 -0.27 -15.22
CA CYS A 269 -21.68 -1.73 -15.25
C CYS A 269 -22.68 -2.21 -14.19
N ALA A 270 -22.63 -1.66 -12.97
CA ALA A 270 -23.57 -2.01 -11.90
C ALA A 270 -25.02 -1.62 -12.25
N ILE A 271 -25.22 -0.42 -12.82
CA ILE A 271 -26.54 0.03 -13.30
C ILE A 271 -27.06 -0.89 -14.39
N SER A 272 -26.25 -1.20 -15.39
CA SER A 272 -26.65 -2.08 -16.51
C SER A 272 -27.05 -3.48 -15.99
N LEU A 273 -26.26 -4.04 -15.05
CA LEU A 273 -26.59 -5.33 -14.45
C LEU A 273 -27.85 -5.26 -13.59
N ALA A 274 -28.06 -4.16 -12.84
CA ALA A 274 -29.28 -3.95 -12.07
C ALA A 274 -30.51 -3.88 -12.99
N ILE A 275 -30.43 -3.21 -14.14
CA ILE A 275 -31.51 -3.17 -15.15
C ILE A 275 -31.81 -4.58 -15.67
N ILE A 276 -30.79 -5.38 -15.98
CA ILE A 276 -30.98 -6.77 -16.42
C ILE A 276 -31.70 -7.59 -15.34
N ILE A 277 -31.29 -7.47 -14.08
CA ILE A 277 -31.92 -8.19 -12.96
C ILE A 277 -33.38 -7.78 -12.79
N LEU A 278 -33.69 -6.49 -12.81
CA LEU A 278 -35.05 -5.97 -12.62
C LEU A 278 -35.97 -6.30 -13.80
N THR A 279 -35.46 -6.18 -15.01
CA THR A 279 -36.23 -6.60 -16.23
C THR A 279 -36.50 -8.09 -16.23
N THR A 280 -35.56 -8.90 -15.72
CA THR A 280 -35.79 -10.35 -15.55
C THR A 280 -36.89 -10.61 -14.50
N CYS A 281 -36.95 -9.84 -13.40
CA CYS A 281 -38.07 -9.94 -12.46
C CYS A 281 -39.42 -9.66 -13.13
N LEU A 282 -39.50 -8.61 -13.95
CA LEU A 282 -40.74 -8.27 -14.68
C LEU A 282 -41.13 -9.37 -15.70
N TYR A 283 -40.15 -9.93 -16.41
CA TYR A 283 -40.36 -11.03 -17.35
C TYR A 283 -40.87 -12.29 -16.63
N ASP A 284 -40.22 -12.66 -15.52
CA ASP A 284 -40.59 -13.82 -14.71
C ASP A 284 -41.99 -13.65 -14.08
N ALA A 285 -42.33 -12.41 -13.66
CA ALA A 285 -43.67 -12.11 -13.14
C ALA A 285 -44.78 -12.39 -14.16
N LYS A 286 -44.58 -12.02 -15.45
CA LYS A 286 -45.52 -12.29 -16.54
C LYS A 286 -45.65 -13.78 -16.83
N ARG A 287 -44.54 -14.53 -16.75
CA ARG A 287 -44.49 -15.98 -17.01
C ARG A 287 -44.84 -16.85 -15.81
N LYS A 288 -44.90 -16.25 -14.61
CA LYS A 288 -45.07 -16.96 -13.33
C LYS A 288 -44.05 -18.08 -13.13
N ARG A 289 -42.80 -17.84 -13.59
CA ARG A 289 -41.71 -18.82 -13.52
C ARG A 289 -40.38 -18.08 -13.28
N VAL A 290 -39.48 -18.69 -12.51
CA VAL A 290 -38.15 -18.14 -12.21
C VAL A 290 -37.15 -18.48 -13.31
N SER A 291 -36.45 -17.48 -13.85
CA SER A 291 -35.34 -17.64 -14.79
C SER A 291 -34.04 -17.99 -14.02
N TRP A 292 -34.01 -19.22 -13.47
CA TRP A 292 -32.97 -19.71 -12.58
C TRP A 292 -31.54 -19.68 -13.17
N ALA A 293 -31.39 -19.66 -14.50
CA ALA A 293 -30.06 -19.60 -15.12
C ALA A 293 -29.32 -18.28 -14.82
N LEU A 294 -30.02 -17.13 -14.83
CA LEU A 294 -29.45 -15.85 -14.43
C LEU A 294 -29.02 -15.91 -12.98
N ASP A 295 -29.85 -16.43 -12.09
CA ASP A 295 -29.55 -16.55 -10.66
C ASP A 295 -28.32 -17.44 -10.42
N GLY A 296 -28.21 -18.52 -11.18
CA GLY A 296 -27.04 -19.40 -11.15
C GLY A 296 -25.74 -18.68 -11.52
N ILE A 297 -25.77 -17.86 -12.58
CA ILE A 297 -24.61 -17.04 -12.98
C ILE A 297 -24.27 -16.01 -11.89
N LEU A 298 -25.27 -15.31 -11.36
CA LEU A 298 -25.06 -14.31 -10.31
C LEU A 298 -24.47 -14.94 -9.04
N TRP A 299 -25.00 -16.07 -8.57
CA TRP A 299 -24.45 -16.78 -7.39
C TRP A 299 -23.07 -17.36 -7.65
N LEU A 300 -22.77 -17.84 -8.85
CA LEU A 300 -21.43 -18.28 -9.21
C LEU A 300 -20.43 -17.13 -9.15
N LEU A 301 -20.72 -16.01 -9.80
CA LEU A 301 -19.82 -14.86 -9.86
C LEU A 301 -19.63 -14.20 -8.48
N THR A 302 -20.72 -13.96 -7.75
CA THR A 302 -20.64 -13.40 -6.40
C THR A 302 -19.95 -14.35 -5.43
N GLY A 303 -20.14 -15.65 -5.59
CA GLY A 303 -19.48 -16.67 -4.78
C GLY A 303 -17.99 -16.77 -5.05
N LEU A 304 -17.55 -16.71 -6.32
CA LEU A 304 -16.14 -16.70 -6.69
C LEU A 304 -15.42 -15.44 -6.17
N ALA A 305 -16.05 -14.26 -6.35
CA ALA A 305 -15.53 -13.02 -5.76
C ALA A 305 -15.47 -13.10 -4.23
N GLY A 306 -16.47 -13.72 -3.63
CA GLY A 306 -16.53 -13.96 -2.19
C GLY A 306 -15.43 -14.87 -1.66
N LEU A 307 -14.94 -15.85 -2.44
CA LEU A 307 -13.79 -16.67 -2.06
C LEU A 307 -12.52 -15.84 -1.92
N ILE A 308 -12.32 -14.84 -2.80
CA ILE A 308 -11.18 -13.92 -2.70
C ILE A 308 -11.29 -13.12 -1.40
N LEU A 309 -12.44 -12.52 -1.12
CA LEU A 309 -12.65 -11.77 0.13
C LEU A 309 -12.52 -12.65 1.36
N PHE A 310 -12.99 -13.91 1.30
CA PHE A 310 -12.82 -14.87 2.39
C PHE A 310 -11.34 -15.22 2.62
N ALA A 311 -10.57 -15.43 1.56
CA ALA A 311 -9.12 -15.64 1.68
C ALA A 311 -8.43 -14.42 2.32
N MET A 312 -8.87 -13.20 2.00
CA MET A 312 -8.33 -11.97 2.57
C MET A 312 -8.61 -11.78 4.07
N VAL A 313 -9.58 -12.48 4.65
CA VAL A 313 -9.77 -12.52 6.11
C VAL A 313 -8.50 -13.02 6.81
N PHE A 314 -7.77 -13.93 6.17
CA PHE A 314 -6.51 -14.51 6.66
C PHE A 314 -5.26 -13.73 6.20
N SER A 315 -5.45 -12.63 5.47
CA SER A 315 -4.34 -11.81 4.97
C SER A 315 -3.54 -11.17 6.10
N GLN A 316 -2.25 -10.97 5.89
CA GLN A 316 -1.40 -10.20 6.80
C GLN A 316 -1.63 -8.67 6.70
N HIS A 317 -2.43 -8.21 5.74
CA HIS A 317 -2.82 -6.80 5.62
C HIS A 317 -3.99 -6.47 6.58
N PRO A 318 -3.79 -5.66 7.64
CA PRO A 318 -4.85 -5.40 8.63
C PRO A 318 -6.06 -4.67 8.05
N THR A 319 -5.85 -3.87 7.00
CA THR A 319 -6.89 -3.03 6.37
C THR A 319 -7.89 -3.80 5.52
N VAL A 320 -7.64 -5.10 5.21
CA VAL A 320 -8.52 -5.90 4.33
C VAL A 320 -9.30 -6.99 5.07
N ARG A 321 -8.88 -7.37 6.29
CA ARG A 321 -9.40 -8.56 7.01
C ARG A 321 -10.90 -8.51 7.30
N VAL A 322 -11.43 -7.36 7.69
CA VAL A 322 -12.85 -7.19 8.00
C VAL A 322 -13.48 -6.40 6.87
N ASN A 323 -14.15 -7.10 5.96
CA ASN A 323 -14.75 -6.50 4.76
C ASN A 323 -16.22 -6.94 4.63
N PHE A 324 -17.14 -6.04 4.92
CA PHE A 324 -18.58 -6.33 4.88
C PHE A 324 -19.12 -6.58 3.47
N GLN A 325 -18.36 -6.30 2.40
CA GLN A 325 -18.76 -6.66 1.05
C GLN A 325 -18.84 -8.18 0.85
N ILE A 326 -18.23 -8.99 1.73
CA ILE A 326 -18.36 -10.45 1.76
C ILE A 326 -19.81 -10.91 2.01
N LEU A 327 -20.65 -10.07 2.60
CA LEU A 327 -22.05 -10.39 2.84
C LEU A 327 -22.86 -10.44 1.54
N MET A 328 -22.51 -9.59 0.56
CA MET A 328 -23.08 -9.61 -0.78
C MET A 328 -22.31 -10.57 -1.70
N LEU A 329 -20.98 -10.47 -1.71
CA LEU A 329 -20.07 -11.38 -2.41
C LEU A 329 -19.82 -12.60 -1.51
N ASN A 330 -20.78 -13.49 -1.44
CA ASN A 330 -20.79 -14.50 -0.37
C ASN A 330 -20.30 -15.86 -0.88
N PRO A 331 -19.18 -16.40 -0.34
CA PRO A 331 -18.62 -17.68 -0.78
C PRO A 331 -19.57 -18.86 -0.53
N LEU A 332 -20.51 -18.76 0.42
CA LEU A 332 -21.52 -19.79 0.65
C LEU A 332 -22.41 -20.01 -0.56
N ALA A 333 -22.56 -18.99 -1.44
CA ALA A 333 -23.31 -19.13 -2.68
C ALA A 333 -22.83 -20.31 -3.53
N LEU A 334 -21.53 -20.62 -3.53
CA LEU A 334 -20.97 -21.77 -4.28
C LEU A 334 -21.43 -23.12 -3.70
N GLY A 335 -21.44 -23.26 -2.38
CA GLY A 335 -21.90 -24.46 -1.72
C GLY A 335 -23.39 -24.71 -1.89
N PHE A 336 -24.18 -23.64 -1.96
CA PHE A 336 -25.62 -23.71 -2.17
C PHE A 336 -26.03 -23.67 -3.66
N LEU A 337 -25.12 -23.46 -4.60
CA LEU A 337 -25.41 -23.26 -6.02
C LEU A 337 -26.24 -24.41 -6.58
N TYR A 338 -25.68 -25.62 -6.62
CA TYR A 338 -26.35 -26.80 -7.19
C TYR A 338 -27.65 -27.15 -6.44
N PRO A 339 -27.69 -27.27 -5.10
CA PRO A 339 -28.92 -27.57 -4.37
C PRO A 339 -30.04 -26.56 -4.65
N THR A 340 -29.70 -25.27 -4.76
CA THR A 340 -30.68 -24.21 -4.96
C THR A 340 -31.22 -24.23 -6.41
N LEU A 341 -30.35 -24.38 -7.41
CA LEU A 341 -30.76 -24.51 -8.79
C LEU A 341 -31.65 -25.74 -8.99
N LYS A 342 -31.32 -26.89 -8.41
CA LYS A 342 -32.16 -28.10 -8.43
C LYS A 342 -33.51 -27.86 -7.76
N ALA A 343 -33.54 -27.18 -6.61
CA ALA A 343 -34.78 -26.84 -5.92
C ALA A 343 -35.66 -25.92 -6.76
N LEU A 344 -35.13 -24.87 -7.39
CA LEU A 344 -35.83 -23.95 -8.27
C LEU A 344 -36.39 -24.64 -9.51
N HIS A 345 -35.64 -25.59 -10.10
CA HIS A 345 -36.12 -26.39 -11.25
C HIS A 345 -37.36 -27.21 -10.87
N HIS A 346 -37.41 -27.72 -9.65
CA HIS A 346 -38.55 -28.48 -9.12
C HIS A 346 -39.59 -27.63 -8.37
N LYS A 347 -39.50 -26.27 -8.47
CA LYS A 347 -40.40 -25.31 -7.78
C LYS A 347 -40.41 -25.46 -6.25
N LYS A 348 -39.28 -25.86 -5.68
CA LYS A 348 -39.12 -26.06 -4.24
C LYS A 348 -38.25 -24.95 -3.63
N HIS A 349 -38.51 -24.65 -2.35
CA HIS A 349 -37.70 -23.70 -1.57
C HIS A 349 -36.35 -24.32 -1.22
N SER A 350 -35.30 -23.48 -1.19
CA SER A 350 -33.95 -23.81 -0.74
C SER A 350 -33.54 -22.94 0.43
N ARG A 351 -32.73 -23.45 1.35
CA ARG A 351 -32.19 -22.68 2.49
C ARG A 351 -31.45 -21.41 2.06
N TRP A 352 -30.78 -21.46 0.90
CA TRP A 352 -30.10 -20.29 0.35
C TRP A 352 -31.02 -19.11 0.07
N LEU A 353 -32.24 -19.38 -0.38
CA LEU A 353 -33.26 -18.35 -0.62
C LEU A 353 -33.69 -17.63 0.66
N THR A 354 -33.49 -18.23 1.84
CA THR A 354 -33.67 -17.55 3.13
C THR A 354 -32.42 -16.80 3.59
N ILE A 355 -31.25 -17.42 3.45
CA ILE A 355 -29.96 -16.88 3.94
C ILE A 355 -29.56 -15.64 3.11
N TRP A 356 -29.66 -15.73 1.79
CA TRP A 356 -29.18 -14.70 0.87
C TRP A 356 -29.79 -13.30 1.11
N PRO A 357 -31.12 -13.09 1.18
CA PRO A 357 -31.67 -11.78 1.48
C PRO A 357 -31.28 -11.26 2.87
N ILE A 358 -31.08 -12.10 3.87
CA ILE A 358 -30.55 -11.70 5.18
C ILE A 358 -29.13 -11.15 5.05
N CYS A 359 -28.27 -11.82 4.30
CA CYS A 359 -26.91 -11.34 4.04
C CYS A 359 -26.93 -9.99 3.31
N LEU A 360 -27.82 -9.80 2.33
CA LEU A 360 -27.98 -8.52 1.62
C LEU A 360 -28.46 -7.39 2.54
N VAL A 361 -29.36 -7.67 3.46
CA VAL A 361 -29.77 -6.66 4.48
C VAL A 361 -28.60 -6.32 5.40
N LEU A 362 -27.87 -7.33 5.88
CA LEU A 362 -26.68 -7.11 6.72
C LEU A 362 -25.59 -6.34 5.97
N PHE A 363 -25.45 -6.52 4.65
CA PHE A 363 -24.56 -5.71 3.81
C PHE A 363 -24.91 -4.22 3.91
N PHE A 364 -26.19 -3.83 3.80
CA PHE A 364 -26.59 -2.42 3.96
C PHE A 364 -26.33 -1.88 5.37
N ILE A 365 -26.49 -2.71 6.39
CA ILE A 365 -26.15 -2.35 7.77
C ILE A 365 -24.62 -2.11 7.88
N GLY A 366 -23.80 -2.94 7.24
CA GLY A 366 -22.35 -2.78 7.20
C GLY A 366 -21.88 -1.45 6.58
N ALA A 367 -22.69 -0.84 5.70
CA ALA A 367 -22.38 0.44 5.07
C ALA A 367 -22.25 1.62 6.06
N PHE A 368 -22.72 1.49 7.29
CA PHE A 368 -22.52 2.50 8.34
C PHE A 368 -21.06 2.56 8.83
N TRP A 369 -20.27 1.51 8.63
CA TRP A 369 -18.88 1.43 9.09
C TRP A 369 -17.87 1.29 7.96
N GLN A 370 -18.31 0.95 6.75
CA GLN A 370 -17.43 0.72 5.61
C GLN A 370 -17.95 1.41 4.36
N THR A 371 -17.10 2.16 3.69
CA THR A 371 -17.36 2.66 2.33
C THR A 371 -17.18 1.50 1.35
N TYR A 372 -18.18 1.26 0.51
CA TYR A 372 -18.16 0.18 -0.49
C TYR A 372 -17.68 0.67 -1.86
N ALA A 373 -17.26 -0.27 -2.68
CA ALA A 373 -16.86 0.01 -4.05
C ALA A 373 -18.04 0.58 -4.87
N ASP A 374 -17.70 1.42 -5.86
CA ASP A 374 -18.68 2.13 -6.69
C ASP A 374 -19.68 1.16 -7.36
N GLY A 375 -20.97 1.44 -7.17
CA GLY A 375 -22.06 0.63 -7.74
C GLY A 375 -22.49 -0.58 -6.91
N MET A 376 -21.75 -0.97 -5.83
CA MET A 376 -22.08 -2.15 -5.04
C MET A 376 -23.43 -2.05 -4.34
N CYS A 377 -23.80 -0.87 -3.82
CA CYS A 377 -25.12 -0.65 -3.23
C CYS A 377 -26.25 -0.77 -4.27
N ILE A 378 -26.04 -0.30 -5.52
CA ILE A 378 -27.01 -0.43 -6.61
C ILE A 378 -27.22 -1.91 -6.93
N LEU A 379 -26.12 -2.65 -7.08
CA LEU A 379 -26.16 -4.08 -7.34
C LEU A 379 -26.83 -4.85 -6.19
N ALA A 380 -26.45 -4.58 -4.94
CA ALA A 380 -27.06 -5.20 -3.76
C ALA A 380 -28.57 -4.95 -3.68
N SER A 381 -29.04 -3.73 -4.01
CA SER A 381 -30.46 -3.38 -4.05
C SER A 381 -31.21 -4.23 -5.08
N SER A 382 -30.68 -4.34 -6.29
CA SER A 382 -31.30 -5.15 -7.33
C SER A 382 -31.31 -6.65 -6.99
N LEU A 383 -30.24 -7.16 -6.38
CA LEU A 383 -30.16 -8.54 -5.89
C LEU A 383 -31.14 -8.80 -4.75
N LEU A 384 -31.36 -7.83 -3.84
CA LEU A 384 -32.33 -7.95 -2.76
C LEU A 384 -33.77 -8.01 -3.31
N VAL A 385 -34.09 -7.13 -4.26
CA VAL A 385 -35.38 -7.20 -4.97
C VAL A 385 -35.56 -8.56 -5.64
N ARG A 386 -34.53 -9.06 -6.33
CA ARG A 386 -34.55 -10.39 -6.97
C ARG A 386 -34.76 -11.51 -5.94
N ALA A 387 -34.07 -11.46 -4.82
CA ALA A 387 -34.18 -12.46 -3.76
C ALA A 387 -35.60 -12.51 -3.16
N ILE A 388 -36.21 -11.36 -2.88
CA ILE A 388 -37.58 -11.25 -2.40
C ILE A 388 -38.56 -11.79 -3.42
N PHE A 389 -38.36 -11.42 -4.70
CA PHE A 389 -39.23 -11.85 -5.81
C PHE A 389 -39.19 -13.38 -6.00
N ILE A 390 -38.02 -14.00 -6.01
CA ILE A 390 -37.88 -15.47 -6.11
C ILE A 390 -38.63 -16.14 -4.95
N ASN A 391 -38.41 -15.66 -3.71
CA ASN A 391 -39.08 -16.22 -2.55
C ASN A 391 -40.62 -16.11 -2.65
N TYR A 392 -41.13 -15.00 -3.17
CA TYR A 392 -42.56 -14.81 -3.39
C TYR A 392 -43.12 -15.82 -4.40
N ILE A 393 -42.47 -15.97 -5.57
CA ILE A 393 -42.94 -16.92 -6.62
C ILE A 393 -42.91 -18.37 -6.10
N VAL A 394 -41.80 -18.79 -5.48
CA VAL A 394 -41.63 -20.16 -4.98
C VAL A 394 -42.65 -20.50 -3.89
N ARG A 395 -42.95 -19.58 -2.97
CA ARG A 395 -43.99 -19.81 -1.93
C ARG A 395 -45.41 -19.86 -2.48
N LYS A 396 -45.70 -19.14 -3.55
CA LYS A 396 -47.02 -19.12 -4.17
C LYS A 396 -47.30 -20.39 -4.97
N GLU A 397 -46.26 -21.10 -5.39
CA GLU A 397 -46.35 -22.37 -6.14
C GLU A 397 -46.37 -23.63 -5.26
N GLN A 398 -46.11 -23.47 -3.94
CA GLN A 398 -46.25 -24.51 -2.90
C GLN A 398 -47.66 -24.46 -2.28
#